data_d6850464a9b378468962667460d2b696
#
_entry.id   d6850464a9b378468962667460d2b696
#
_cell.length_a   1.000
_cell.length_b   1.000
_cell.length_c   1.000
_cell.angle_alpha   90.00
_cell.angle_beta   90.00
_cell.angle_gamma   90.00
#
_symmetry.space_group_name_H-M   'P 1'
#
loop_
_entity.id
_entity.type
_entity.pdbx_description
1 polymer ?
#
loop_
_entity_poly.entity_id
_entity_poly.type
_entity_poly.pdbx_seq_one_letter_code
_entity_poly.pdbx_strand_id
1 'polypeptide(L)'
;MKNLIITLILAAISMVANAKPHCQGFSNYNDKVTIVFTDDKAGKSYTVSDVKLIPSWNGKEYKATSVNVSVNNGVATVTLTFEHLTQFSNPKVELKINGKTTTFKVCH
;
A
#
# COMPACT_ATOMS: atom_id res chain seq x y z
N MET A 1 29.86 -19.63 -9.14
CA MET A 1 30.04 -18.62 -8.12
C MET A 1 29.09 -17.46 -8.32
N LYS A 2 29.18 -16.80 -9.46
CA LYS A 2 28.30 -15.66 -9.74
C LYS A 2 26.83 -16.07 -9.74
N ASN A 3 26.52 -17.24 -10.26
CA ASN A 3 25.14 -17.71 -10.33
C ASN A 3 24.56 -17.94 -8.95
N LEU A 4 25.38 -18.35 -8.01
CA LEU A 4 24.93 -18.58 -6.65
C LEU A 4 24.49 -17.29 -5.98
N ILE A 5 25.23 -16.22 -6.20
CA ILE A 5 24.92 -14.92 -5.62
C ILE A 5 23.61 -14.40 -6.19
N ILE A 6 23.41 -14.54 -7.50
CA ILE A 6 22.19 -14.10 -8.15
C ILE A 6 20.99 -14.87 -7.61
N THR A 7 21.16 -16.15 -7.36
CA THR A 7 20.08 -16.97 -6.80
C THR A 7 19.66 -16.48 -5.43
N LEU A 8 20.61 -16.10 -4.60
CA LEU A 8 20.30 -15.57 -3.28
C LEU A 8 19.49 -14.27 -3.35
N ILE A 9 19.83 -13.40 -4.27
CA ILE A 9 19.10 -12.15 -4.46
C ILE A 9 17.66 -12.43 -4.90
N LEU A 10 17.47 -13.36 -5.81
CA LEU A 10 16.13 -13.73 -6.26
C LEU A 10 15.31 -14.32 -5.13
N ALA A 11 15.91 -15.11 -4.27
CA ALA A 11 15.19 -15.68 -3.15
C ALA A 11 14.73 -14.59 -2.19
N ALA A 12 15.55 -13.58 -1.94
CA ALA A 12 15.17 -12.47 -1.07
C ALA A 12 14.01 -11.69 -1.68
N ILE A 13 14.03 -11.47 -2.98
CA ILE A 13 12.95 -10.75 -3.66
C ILE A 13 11.66 -11.55 -3.60
N SER A 14 11.73 -12.86 -3.79
CA SER A 14 10.52 -13.69 -3.81
C SER A 14 9.81 -13.72 -2.46
N MET A 15 10.51 -13.45 -1.37
CA MET A 15 9.88 -13.41 -0.05
C MET A 15 8.84 -12.31 0.09
N VAL A 16 8.89 -11.28 -0.75
CA VAL A 16 7.95 -10.16 -0.66
C VAL A 16 6.95 -10.16 -1.81
N ALA A 17 6.90 -11.25 -2.59
CA ALA A 17 6.06 -11.29 -3.78
C ALA A 17 4.58 -11.48 -3.46
N ASN A 18 4.24 -11.86 -2.22
CA ASN A 18 2.88 -12.23 -1.84
C ASN A 18 2.23 -11.22 -0.92
N ALA A 19 2.53 -9.94 -1.08
CA ALA A 19 1.89 -8.90 -0.30
C ALA A 19 0.37 -8.95 -0.52
N LYS A 20 -0.39 -8.87 0.58
CA LYS A 20 -1.85 -8.91 0.54
C LYS A 20 -2.40 -7.84 1.46
N PRO A 21 -2.53 -6.61 0.98
CA PRO A 21 -3.10 -5.55 1.80
C PRO A 21 -4.60 -5.77 2.02
N HIS A 22 -5.01 -5.62 3.28
CA HIS A 22 -6.40 -5.73 3.68
C HIS A 22 -6.84 -4.40 4.27
N CYS A 23 -7.78 -3.74 3.65
CA CYS A 23 -8.29 -2.47 4.14
C CYS A 23 -8.98 -2.66 5.47
N GLN A 24 -8.58 -1.89 6.48
CA GLN A 24 -9.11 -1.99 7.83
C GLN A 24 -10.00 -0.82 8.20
N GLY A 25 -9.77 0.34 7.62
CA GLY A 25 -10.52 1.50 7.98
C GLY A 25 -10.41 2.61 6.96
N PHE A 26 -11.40 3.47 7.00
CA PHE A 26 -11.51 4.59 6.09
C PHE A 26 -12.19 5.74 6.84
N SER A 27 -11.64 6.93 6.72
CA SER A 27 -12.29 8.11 7.25
C SER A 27 -12.11 9.28 6.29
N ASN A 28 -13.11 10.16 6.28
CA ASN A 28 -13.09 11.36 5.46
C ASN A 28 -13.51 12.52 6.35
N TYR A 29 -12.60 13.44 6.63
CA TYR A 29 -12.86 14.55 7.52
C TYR A 29 -12.06 15.76 7.07
N ASN A 30 -12.73 16.91 6.89
CA ASN A 30 -12.12 18.16 6.45
C ASN A 30 -11.29 18.01 5.18
N ASP A 31 -11.87 17.36 4.17
CA ASP A 31 -11.22 17.09 2.88
C ASP A 31 -9.96 16.24 3.00
N LYS A 32 -9.81 15.57 4.12
CA LYS A 32 -8.68 14.68 4.35
C LYS A 32 -9.20 13.25 4.43
N VAL A 33 -8.64 12.39 3.61
CA VAL A 33 -9.00 10.98 3.58
C VAL A 33 -7.88 10.18 4.21
N THR A 34 -8.22 9.35 5.18
CA THR A 34 -7.27 8.47 5.83
C THR A 34 -7.71 7.03 5.60
N ILE A 35 -6.78 6.22 5.11
CA ILE A 35 -7.03 4.81 4.83
C ILE A 35 -6.00 3.99 5.59
N VAL A 36 -6.47 2.97 6.30
CA VAL A 36 -5.60 2.07 7.05
C VAL A 36 -5.74 0.68 6.47
N PHE A 37 -4.62 0.06 6.16
CA PHE A 37 -4.63 -1.35 5.77
C PHE A 37 -3.59 -2.13 6.57
N THR A 38 -3.77 -3.42 6.64
CA THR A 38 -2.82 -4.33 7.26
C THR A 38 -2.40 -5.39 6.26
N ASP A 39 -1.21 -5.94 6.46
CA ASP A 39 -0.69 -6.99 5.61
C ASP A 39 0.09 -7.96 6.50
N ASP A 40 -0.39 -9.19 6.61
CA ASP A 40 0.24 -10.20 7.45
C ASP A 40 1.38 -10.92 6.74
N LYS A 41 1.70 -10.52 5.52
CA LYS A 41 2.82 -11.06 4.75
C LYS A 41 4.02 -10.11 4.76
N ALA A 42 4.11 -9.24 5.75
CA ALA A 42 5.14 -8.20 5.77
C ALA A 42 6.55 -8.74 5.94
N GLY A 43 6.72 -9.81 6.69
CA GLY A 43 8.07 -10.32 6.98
C GLY A 43 8.87 -9.34 7.82
N LYS A 44 10.13 -9.17 7.49
CA LYS A 44 11.04 -8.31 8.26
C LYS A 44 11.17 -6.91 7.67
N SER A 45 10.85 -6.75 6.42
CA SER A 45 11.02 -5.48 5.72
C SER A 45 9.79 -5.20 4.87
N TYR A 46 9.24 -4.02 5.04
CA TYR A 46 8.03 -3.64 4.32
C TYR A 46 8.13 -2.17 3.95
N THR A 47 8.25 -1.90 2.67
CA THR A 47 8.33 -0.53 2.17
C THR A 47 7.13 -0.25 1.30
N VAL A 48 6.61 0.97 1.41
CA VAL A 48 5.45 1.42 0.65
C VAL A 48 5.85 2.70 -0.09
N SER A 49 5.57 2.73 -1.39
CA SER A 49 5.92 3.88 -2.22
C SER A 49 4.88 4.05 -3.34
N ASP A 50 4.95 5.18 -4.02
CA ASP A 50 4.11 5.50 -5.18
C ASP A 50 2.63 5.27 -4.90
N VAL A 51 2.15 5.77 -3.77
CA VAL A 51 0.78 5.56 -3.32
C VAL A 51 -0.16 6.53 -4.03
N LYS A 52 -1.18 5.98 -4.68
CA LYS A 52 -2.19 6.75 -5.39
C LYS A 52 -3.58 6.28 -5.04
N LEU A 53 -4.50 7.23 -4.92
CA LEU A 53 -5.92 6.94 -4.78
C LEU A 53 -6.59 7.23 -6.11
N ILE A 54 -7.32 6.26 -6.63
CA ILE A 54 -7.96 6.37 -7.94
C ILE A 54 -9.48 6.22 -7.75
N PRO A 55 -10.22 7.33 -7.74
CA PRO A 55 -11.68 7.24 -7.72
C PRO A 55 -12.19 6.78 -9.09
N SER A 56 -13.22 5.94 -9.10
CA SER A 56 -13.67 5.30 -10.33
C SER A 56 -14.39 6.25 -11.28
N TRP A 57 -14.86 7.40 -10.80
CA TRP A 57 -15.76 8.22 -11.57
C TRP A 57 -15.08 9.24 -12.48
N ASN A 58 -13.86 9.65 -12.19
CA ASN A 58 -13.19 10.69 -12.97
C ASN A 58 -11.84 10.30 -13.53
N GLY A 59 -11.31 9.13 -13.19
CA GLY A 59 -10.01 8.67 -13.68
C GLY A 59 -8.80 9.44 -13.18
N LYS A 60 -8.97 10.41 -12.30
CA LYS A 60 -7.86 11.15 -11.75
C LYS A 60 -7.14 10.33 -10.70
N GLU A 61 -5.87 10.65 -10.51
CA GLU A 61 -5.05 10.00 -9.47
C GLU A 61 -4.69 11.05 -8.42
N TYR A 62 -4.78 10.65 -7.17
CA TYR A 62 -4.42 11.52 -6.05
C TYR A 62 -3.28 10.89 -5.29
N LYS A 63 -2.17 11.59 -5.18
CA LYS A 63 -1.02 11.09 -4.46
C LYS A 63 -1.21 11.22 -2.96
N ALA A 64 -0.69 10.25 -2.22
CA ALA A 64 -0.72 10.34 -0.77
C ALA A 64 0.16 11.49 -0.29
N THR A 65 -0.33 12.23 0.70
CA THR A 65 0.45 13.29 1.33
C THR A 65 1.25 12.76 2.52
N SER A 66 0.87 11.59 3.04
CA SER A 66 1.55 10.99 4.17
C SER A 66 1.39 9.48 4.10
N VAL A 67 2.46 8.75 4.41
CA VAL A 67 2.46 7.30 4.48
C VAL A 67 3.20 6.90 5.75
N ASN A 68 2.52 6.20 6.65
CA ASN A 68 3.11 5.68 7.87
C ASN A 68 3.07 4.16 7.85
N VAL A 69 4.21 3.54 8.07
CA VAL A 69 4.34 2.08 8.07
C VAL A 69 4.85 1.63 9.43
N SER A 70 4.17 0.68 10.02
CA SER A 70 4.60 0.06 11.29
C SER A 70 4.52 -1.45 11.11
N VAL A 71 5.62 -2.14 11.40
CA VAL A 71 5.67 -3.60 11.29
C VAL A 71 5.87 -4.18 12.69
N ASN A 72 5.01 -5.11 13.06
CA ASN A 72 5.05 -5.75 14.36
C ASN A 72 4.64 -7.22 14.20
N ASN A 73 5.53 -8.13 14.59
CA ASN A 73 5.29 -9.57 14.53
C ASN A 73 4.89 -10.05 13.13
N GLY A 74 5.54 -9.50 12.09
CA GLY A 74 5.27 -9.90 10.72
C GLY A 74 4.02 -9.29 10.12
N VAL A 75 3.36 -8.38 10.84
CA VAL A 75 2.17 -7.69 10.35
C VAL A 75 2.48 -6.22 10.16
N ALA A 76 2.28 -5.73 8.95
CA ALA A 76 2.42 -4.31 8.67
C ALA A 76 1.08 -3.61 8.89
N THR A 77 1.11 -2.46 9.52
CA THR A 77 -0.03 -1.56 9.61
C THR A 77 0.36 -0.28 8.91
N VAL A 78 -0.38 0.09 7.89
CA VAL A 78 -0.04 1.22 7.04
C VAL A 78 -1.19 2.21 7.06
N THR A 79 -0.85 3.47 7.32
CA THR A 79 -1.81 4.57 7.31
C THR A 79 -1.47 5.50 6.16
N LEU A 80 -2.42 5.69 5.27
CA LEU A 80 -2.28 6.53 4.09
C LEU A 80 -3.17 7.75 4.24
N THR A 81 -2.62 8.94 3.95
CA THR A 81 -3.38 10.18 4.04
C THR A 81 -3.38 10.86 2.68
N PHE A 82 -4.56 11.30 2.25
CA PHE A 82 -4.77 12.07 1.03
C PHE A 82 -5.52 13.33 1.37
N GLU A 83 -5.22 14.42 0.68
CA GLU A 83 -5.86 15.70 0.95
C GLU A 83 -6.56 16.23 -0.29
N HIS A 84 -7.48 17.16 -0.06
CA HIS A 84 -8.26 17.85 -1.12
C HIS A 84 -9.20 16.89 -1.86
N LEU A 85 -9.70 15.88 -1.13
CA LEU A 85 -10.65 14.92 -1.68
C LEU A 85 -12.00 15.12 -1.01
N THR A 86 -13.00 15.51 -1.79
CA THR A 86 -14.34 15.74 -1.27
C THR A 86 -15.33 14.67 -1.69
N GLN A 87 -15.10 14.03 -2.82
CA GLN A 87 -16.01 13.01 -3.34
C GLN A 87 -15.24 11.89 -4.00
N PHE A 88 -15.74 10.68 -3.83
CA PHE A 88 -15.18 9.52 -4.52
C PHE A 88 -16.22 8.39 -4.47
N SER A 89 -16.12 7.50 -5.44
CA SER A 89 -17.01 6.35 -5.57
C SER A 89 -16.16 5.14 -5.92
N ASN A 90 -16.33 4.06 -5.17
CA ASN A 90 -15.59 2.83 -5.37
C ASN A 90 -14.10 3.05 -5.60
N PRO A 91 -13.42 3.79 -4.72
CA PRO A 91 -12.02 4.11 -4.95
C PRO A 91 -11.12 2.89 -4.77
N LYS A 92 -10.00 2.93 -5.47
CA LYS A 92 -8.93 1.94 -5.32
C LYS A 92 -7.65 2.64 -4.91
N VAL A 93 -6.79 1.92 -4.21
CA VAL A 93 -5.45 2.39 -3.92
C VAL A 93 -4.48 1.55 -4.73
N GLU A 94 -3.60 2.22 -5.46
CA GLU A 94 -2.49 1.58 -6.17
C GLU A 94 -1.20 2.04 -5.52
N LEU A 95 -0.35 1.11 -5.17
CA LEU A 95 0.90 1.42 -4.49
C LEU A 95 1.93 0.36 -4.83
N LYS A 96 3.18 0.67 -4.48
CA LYS A 96 4.25 -0.32 -4.58
C LYS A 96 4.63 -0.79 -3.20
N ILE A 97 4.55 -2.10 -2.99
CA ILE A 97 4.99 -2.73 -1.76
C ILE A 97 6.26 -3.48 -2.09
N ASN A 98 7.35 -3.06 -1.48
CA ASN A 98 8.69 -3.60 -1.73
C ASN A 98 9.03 -3.59 -3.22
N GLY A 99 8.60 -2.52 -3.91
CA GLY A 99 8.90 -2.33 -5.33
C GLY A 99 7.94 -2.98 -6.29
N LYS A 100 6.93 -3.70 -5.79
CA LYS A 100 5.96 -4.39 -6.64
C LYS A 100 4.61 -3.70 -6.58
N THR A 101 4.03 -3.42 -7.73
CA THR A 101 2.75 -2.74 -7.83
C THR A 101 1.62 -3.63 -7.32
N THR A 102 0.80 -3.07 -6.46
CA THR A 102 -0.32 -3.77 -5.85
C THR A 102 -1.51 -2.82 -5.79
N THR A 103 -2.71 -3.35 -5.92
CA THR A 103 -3.94 -2.56 -5.91
C THR A 103 -4.93 -3.21 -4.96
N PHE A 104 -5.66 -2.37 -4.20
CA PHE A 104 -6.75 -2.89 -3.37
C PHE A 104 -7.91 -1.91 -3.37
N LYS A 105 -9.12 -2.43 -3.14
CA LYS A 105 -10.32 -1.60 -3.02
C LYS A 105 -10.39 -1.01 -1.62
N VAL A 106 -10.83 0.24 -1.55
CA VAL A 106 -11.00 0.91 -0.27
C VAL A 106 -12.30 0.44 0.38
N CYS A 107 -12.19 0.09 1.65
CA CYS A 107 -13.36 -0.29 2.45
C CYS A 107 -14.03 0.95 3.03
N HIS A 108 -15.34 0.95 3.09
CA HIS A 108 -16.10 2.02 3.74
C HIS A 108 -17.54 1.62 4.06
#